data_e0e332092b70b6913868abb964f1510a
#
_entry.id   e0e332092b70b6913868abb964f1510a
#
_cell.length_a   1.000
_cell.length_b   1.000
_cell.length_c   1.000
_cell.angle_alpha   90.00
_cell.angle_beta   90.00
_cell.angle_gamma   90.00
#
_symmetry.space_group_name_H-M   'P 1'
#
loop_
_entity.id
_entity.type
_entity.pdbx_description
1 polymer ?
#
loop_
_entity_poly.entity_id
_entity_poly.type
_entity_poly.pdbx_seq_one_letter_code
_entity_poly.pdbx_strand_id
1 'polypeptide(L)'
;MGEVKKRSLFSWLLFDLANTVYAFIIPGLYFSVWLVSEKGWTDQQLGLATSSAMIIVAILGPWVGKKSDSSEGKKKLLLTMTLLCIISTFLLGTFSVEISVLLFVISLIGFNLGSVVYDALIVSVSNNDNRGKISGLGVAFGYTGSLIGFGVATLLQNNGYSYEEIFKSVALLFLIFSLPAFFFIDEKIVSSKKIKTSILNSLNIVIKSWKHSRQYEGLTRFLVGRFFYADAINTLISGLLAVYLVEEVGLTPADSQNILALAIVVSIIGGYIFGKLADIYGPRKLILTSICCWIISLSLAIIATEFNQLWLIYVTGVLGGFNIGGIFAVDRVFMTRLSPEEHLGEFYGLYSTVGRFATILGPILWGLIVNTLSLSRNVAMGSLIILLVISFMIIKDVSDKERF
;
A
#
# COMPACT_ATOMS: atom_id res chain seq x y z
N MET A 1 4.16 -24.10 -23.86
CA MET A 1 3.65 -23.18 -22.80
C MET A 1 2.14 -23.11 -22.92
N GLY A 2 1.39 -23.63 -21.95
CA GLY A 2 -0.07 -23.64 -22.03
C GLY A 2 -0.62 -22.21 -22.03
N GLU A 3 -1.62 -21.96 -22.88
CA GLU A 3 -2.38 -20.70 -22.85
C GLU A 3 -2.92 -20.45 -21.43
N VAL A 4 -2.63 -19.27 -20.91
CA VAL A 4 -3.22 -18.83 -19.65
C VAL A 4 -4.72 -18.73 -19.87
N LYS A 5 -5.51 -19.51 -19.12
CA LYS A 5 -6.96 -19.49 -19.26
C LYS A 5 -7.48 -18.08 -18.95
N LYS A 6 -8.23 -17.48 -19.87
CA LYS A 6 -8.80 -16.12 -19.72
C LYS A 6 -9.57 -15.95 -18.39
N ARG A 7 -10.23 -17.01 -17.93
CA ARG A 7 -10.95 -17.03 -16.65
C ARG A 7 -10.01 -16.85 -15.44
N SER A 8 -8.86 -17.52 -15.44
CA SER A 8 -7.86 -17.39 -14.37
C SER A 8 -7.31 -15.96 -14.29
N LEU A 9 -6.99 -15.36 -15.43
CA LEU A 9 -6.53 -13.96 -15.50
C LEU A 9 -7.60 -13.00 -15.00
N PHE A 10 -8.83 -13.12 -15.49
CA PHE A 10 -9.93 -12.23 -15.07
C PHE A 10 -10.21 -12.35 -13.57
N SER A 11 -10.17 -13.56 -13.01
CA SER A 11 -10.37 -13.79 -11.57
C SER A 11 -9.23 -13.20 -10.73
N TRP A 12 -8.01 -13.20 -11.25
CA TRP A 12 -6.87 -12.56 -10.62
C TRP A 12 -7.02 -11.01 -10.62
N LEU A 13 -7.49 -10.43 -11.72
CA LEU A 13 -7.80 -9.00 -11.81
C LEU A 13 -8.93 -8.58 -10.87
N LEU A 14 -10.00 -9.40 -10.75
CA LEU A 14 -11.10 -9.14 -9.81
C LEU A 14 -10.64 -9.17 -8.35
N PHE A 15 -9.65 -10.01 -8.01
CA PHE A 15 -9.08 -10.02 -6.68
C PHE A 15 -8.32 -8.73 -6.37
N ASP A 16 -7.62 -8.16 -7.34
CA ASP A 16 -6.94 -6.87 -7.18
C ASP A 16 -7.95 -5.73 -6.98
N LEU A 17 -9.05 -5.76 -7.73
CA LEU A 17 -10.18 -4.85 -7.53
C LEU A 17 -10.75 -4.98 -6.10
N ALA A 18 -10.95 -6.20 -5.59
CA ALA A 18 -11.39 -6.44 -4.22
C ALA A 18 -10.42 -5.84 -3.18
N ASN A 19 -9.12 -6.04 -3.39
CA ASN A 19 -8.07 -5.48 -2.53
C ASN A 19 -8.14 -3.96 -2.44
N THR A 20 -8.35 -3.28 -3.56
CA THR A 20 -8.39 -1.80 -3.58
C THR A 20 -9.68 -1.25 -2.99
N VAL A 21 -10.82 -1.94 -3.13
CA VAL A 21 -12.05 -1.59 -2.39
C VAL A 21 -11.75 -1.51 -0.89
N TYR A 22 -11.14 -2.56 -0.32
CA TYR A 22 -10.82 -2.56 1.11
C TYR A 22 -9.79 -1.48 1.47
N ALA A 23 -8.68 -1.43 0.75
CA ALA A 23 -7.53 -0.59 1.12
C ALA A 23 -7.86 0.91 1.14
N PHE A 24 -8.65 1.39 0.19
CA PHE A 24 -8.99 2.82 0.11
C PHE A 24 -10.20 3.19 0.98
N ILE A 25 -11.16 2.29 1.16
CA ILE A 25 -12.36 2.63 1.90
C ILE A 25 -12.17 2.43 3.40
N ILE A 26 -11.63 1.31 3.84
CA ILE A 26 -11.49 1.00 5.27
C ILE A 26 -10.31 1.77 5.88
N PRO A 27 -9.04 1.38 5.72
CA PRO A 27 -7.94 2.11 6.34
C PRO A 27 -7.72 3.49 5.70
N GLY A 28 -7.96 3.63 4.40
CA GLY A 28 -7.69 4.86 3.66
C GLY A 28 -8.61 6.04 4.03
N LEU A 29 -9.85 5.79 4.44
CA LEU A 29 -10.79 6.87 4.77
C LEU A 29 -11.71 6.52 5.94
N TYR A 30 -12.69 5.64 5.73
CA TYR A 30 -13.88 5.58 6.59
C TYR A 30 -13.59 5.08 8.01
N PHE A 31 -12.77 4.05 8.20
CA PHE A 31 -12.43 3.59 9.54
C PHE A 31 -11.58 4.61 10.30
N SER A 32 -10.62 5.22 9.62
CA SER A 32 -9.71 6.20 10.22
C SER A 32 -10.46 7.46 10.68
N VAL A 33 -11.35 7.99 9.83
CA VAL A 33 -12.20 9.12 10.17
C VAL A 33 -13.21 8.74 11.27
N TRP A 34 -13.87 7.59 11.15
CA TRP A 34 -14.80 7.11 12.19
C TRP A 34 -14.12 6.98 13.56
N LEU A 35 -12.90 6.45 13.60
CA LEU A 35 -12.17 6.24 14.84
C LEU A 35 -11.79 7.58 15.50
N VAL A 36 -11.24 8.52 14.71
CA VAL A 36 -10.70 9.77 15.23
C VAL A 36 -11.82 10.81 15.40
N SER A 37 -12.58 11.09 14.34
CA SER A 37 -13.56 12.19 14.34
C SER A 37 -14.87 11.83 15.05
N GLU A 38 -15.36 10.58 14.88
CA GLU A 38 -16.65 10.19 15.46
C GLU A 38 -16.52 9.56 16.85
N LYS A 39 -15.44 8.79 17.09
CA LYS A 39 -15.24 8.08 18.37
C LYS A 39 -14.28 8.78 19.32
N GLY A 40 -13.67 9.88 18.88
CA GLY A 40 -12.78 10.70 19.71
C GLY A 40 -11.45 10.02 20.08
N TRP A 41 -11.04 9.03 19.31
CA TRP A 41 -9.73 8.42 19.47
C TRP A 41 -8.65 9.35 18.89
N THR A 42 -7.42 9.12 19.31
CA THR A 42 -6.30 9.97 18.90
C THR A 42 -5.60 9.44 17.65
N ASP A 43 -4.96 10.33 16.88
CA ASP A 43 -4.09 9.99 15.77
C ASP A 43 -3.00 8.97 16.21
N GLN A 44 -2.51 9.13 17.46
CA GLN A 44 -1.53 8.20 18.04
C GLN A 44 -2.09 6.79 18.19
N GLN A 45 -3.32 6.65 18.65
CA GLN A 45 -3.96 5.33 18.79
C GLN A 45 -4.20 4.66 17.43
N LEU A 46 -4.65 5.43 16.43
CA LEU A 46 -4.78 4.97 15.04
C LEU A 46 -3.41 4.56 14.47
N GLY A 47 -2.38 5.39 14.66
CA GLY A 47 -1.02 5.12 14.22
C GLY A 47 -0.43 3.87 14.88
N LEU A 48 -0.62 3.69 16.19
CA LEU A 48 -0.18 2.50 16.92
C LEU A 48 -0.92 1.23 16.46
N ALA A 49 -2.23 1.31 16.20
CA ALA A 49 -3.00 0.20 15.65
C ALA A 49 -2.46 -0.24 14.28
N THR A 50 -2.26 0.72 13.38
CA THR A 50 -1.70 0.47 12.04
C THR A 50 -0.28 -0.08 12.13
N SER A 51 0.60 0.56 12.91
CA SER A 51 1.99 0.13 13.06
C SER A 51 2.12 -1.25 13.70
N SER A 52 1.27 -1.58 14.69
CA SER A 52 1.26 -2.92 15.32
C SER A 52 0.89 -4.01 14.32
N ALA A 53 -0.10 -3.76 13.46
CA ALA A 53 -0.46 -4.66 12.37
C ALA A 53 0.73 -4.85 11.41
N MET A 54 1.40 -3.77 11.02
CA MET A 54 2.53 -3.82 10.08
C MET A 54 3.76 -4.51 10.68
N ILE A 55 4.03 -4.38 11.97
CA ILE A 55 5.09 -5.14 12.67
C ILE A 55 4.81 -6.65 12.57
N ILE A 56 3.57 -7.07 12.86
CA ILE A 56 3.17 -8.47 12.74
C ILE A 56 3.31 -8.97 11.29
N VAL A 57 2.86 -8.17 10.32
CA VAL A 57 3.00 -8.48 8.89
C VAL A 57 4.46 -8.57 8.47
N ALA A 58 5.33 -7.68 8.94
CA ALA A 58 6.75 -7.69 8.64
C ALA A 58 7.45 -8.95 9.17
N ILE A 59 7.04 -9.44 10.34
CA ILE A 59 7.57 -10.67 10.95
C ILE A 59 7.02 -11.92 10.23
N LEU A 60 5.72 -11.97 9.94
CA LEU A 60 5.06 -13.14 9.38
C LEU A 60 5.14 -13.21 7.85
N GLY A 61 5.28 -12.08 7.15
CA GLY A 61 5.28 -12.00 5.69
C GLY A 61 6.29 -12.91 5.00
N PRO A 62 7.59 -12.94 5.41
CA PRO A 62 8.57 -13.85 4.83
C PRO A 62 8.24 -15.34 5.04
N TRP A 63 7.63 -15.66 6.18
CA TRP A 63 7.15 -17.03 6.46
C TRP A 63 5.95 -17.40 5.60
N VAL A 64 4.96 -16.51 5.46
CA VAL A 64 3.79 -16.68 4.58
C VAL A 64 4.22 -16.82 3.13
N GLY A 65 5.12 -15.96 2.66
CA GLY A 65 5.67 -16.02 1.30
C GLY A 65 6.31 -17.39 1.01
N LYS A 66 7.21 -17.84 1.89
CA LYS A 66 7.86 -19.14 1.74
C LYS A 66 6.89 -20.32 1.86
N LYS A 67 5.89 -20.22 2.73
CA LYS A 67 4.83 -21.24 2.86
C LYS A 67 3.96 -21.28 1.60
N SER A 68 3.70 -20.16 0.97
CA SER A 68 2.95 -20.07 -0.29
C SER A 68 3.65 -20.81 -1.45
N ASP A 69 4.98 -20.90 -1.43
CA ASP A 69 5.75 -21.63 -2.46
C ASP A 69 5.78 -23.16 -2.25
N SER A 70 5.26 -23.64 -1.12
CA SER A 70 5.14 -25.08 -0.82
C SER A 70 3.95 -25.71 -1.54
N SER A 71 3.91 -27.05 -1.59
CA SER A 71 2.85 -27.85 -2.22
C SER A 71 1.47 -27.73 -1.55
N GLU A 72 1.32 -27.00 -0.45
CA GLU A 72 0.07 -26.97 0.34
C GLU A 72 -1.01 -26.01 -0.20
N GLY A 73 -0.78 -25.39 -1.37
CA GLY A 73 -1.77 -24.58 -2.08
C GLY A 73 -1.80 -23.11 -1.66
N LYS A 74 -1.36 -22.24 -2.58
CA LYS A 74 -1.43 -20.79 -2.44
C LYS A 74 -2.86 -20.32 -2.20
N LYS A 75 -3.83 -20.91 -2.94
CA LYS A 75 -5.25 -20.52 -2.83
C LYS A 75 -5.83 -20.75 -1.43
N LYS A 76 -5.49 -21.88 -0.76
CA LYS A 76 -5.96 -22.14 0.59
C LYS A 76 -5.45 -21.09 1.59
N LEU A 77 -4.18 -20.74 1.48
CA LEU A 77 -3.58 -19.71 2.35
C LEU A 77 -4.16 -18.32 2.05
N LEU A 78 -4.33 -18.00 0.75
CA LEU A 78 -4.99 -16.76 0.33
C LEU A 78 -6.43 -16.69 0.87
N LEU A 79 -7.22 -17.77 0.72
CA LEU A 79 -8.59 -17.83 1.24
C LEU A 79 -8.64 -17.59 2.75
N THR A 80 -7.74 -18.22 3.52
CA THR A 80 -7.69 -18.04 4.98
C THR A 80 -7.42 -16.59 5.36
N MET A 81 -6.44 -15.95 4.72
CA MET A 81 -6.09 -14.54 4.99
C MET A 81 -7.19 -13.58 4.52
N THR A 82 -7.80 -13.85 3.37
CA THR A 82 -8.92 -13.06 2.84
C THR A 82 -10.14 -13.16 3.74
N LEU A 83 -10.53 -14.37 4.20
CA LEU A 83 -11.66 -14.53 5.12
C LEU A 83 -11.39 -13.86 6.47
N LEU A 84 -10.14 -13.92 6.97
CA LEU A 84 -9.76 -13.20 8.18
C LEU A 84 -9.99 -11.69 8.01
N CYS A 85 -9.59 -11.11 6.88
CA CYS A 85 -9.84 -9.70 6.57
C CYS A 85 -11.34 -9.40 6.46
N ILE A 86 -12.08 -10.18 5.67
CA ILE A 86 -13.51 -9.96 5.40
C ILE A 86 -14.34 -10.04 6.68
N ILE A 87 -14.15 -11.09 7.48
CA ILE A 87 -14.93 -11.30 8.71
C ILE A 87 -14.64 -10.18 9.70
N SER A 88 -13.37 -9.83 9.89
CA SER A 88 -13.00 -8.73 10.79
C SER A 88 -13.58 -7.39 10.31
N THR A 89 -13.55 -7.12 8.99
CA THR A 89 -14.12 -5.89 8.41
C THR A 89 -15.64 -5.85 8.57
N PHE A 90 -16.32 -6.97 8.36
CA PHE A 90 -17.78 -7.06 8.50
C PHE A 90 -18.25 -6.77 9.93
N LEU A 91 -17.43 -7.11 10.92
CA LEU A 91 -17.72 -6.91 12.33
C LEU A 91 -17.28 -5.53 12.89
N LEU A 92 -16.66 -4.68 12.08
CA LEU A 92 -16.29 -3.33 12.51
C LEU A 92 -17.53 -2.52 12.90
N GLY A 93 -17.45 -1.83 14.01
CA GLY A 93 -18.52 -0.98 14.52
C GLY A 93 -19.65 -1.72 15.25
N THR A 94 -19.74 -3.05 15.15
CA THR A 94 -20.80 -3.83 15.80
C THR A 94 -20.60 -4.01 17.31
N PHE A 95 -19.38 -3.83 17.80
CA PHE A 95 -19.00 -3.98 19.20
C PHE A 95 -18.44 -2.67 19.75
N SER A 96 -17.81 -2.72 20.93
CA SER A 96 -17.11 -1.55 21.46
C SER A 96 -16.00 -1.03 20.53
N VAL A 97 -15.58 0.19 20.73
CA VAL A 97 -14.54 0.81 19.88
C VAL A 97 -13.23 0.06 20.00
N GLU A 98 -12.86 -0.40 21.18
CA GLU A 98 -11.64 -1.17 21.45
C GLU A 98 -11.63 -2.50 20.68
N ILE A 99 -12.78 -3.20 20.66
CA ILE A 99 -12.94 -4.44 19.88
C ILE A 99 -12.86 -4.12 18.39
N SER A 100 -13.44 -3.02 17.95
CA SER A 100 -13.37 -2.59 16.55
C SER A 100 -11.92 -2.26 16.14
N VAL A 101 -11.11 -1.65 17.01
CA VAL A 101 -9.68 -1.43 16.74
C VAL A 101 -8.92 -2.75 16.66
N LEU A 102 -9.20 -3.71 17.53
CA LEU A 102 -8.60 -5.04 17.45
C LEU A 102 -8.99 -5.74 16.13
N LEU A 103 -10.25 -5.69 15.75
CA LEU A 103 -10.75 -6.23 14.47
C LEU A 103 -10.09 -5.54 13.28
N PHE A 104 -9.88 -4.23 13.34
CA PHE A 104 -9.17 -3.46 12.32
C PHE A 104 -7.71 -3.94 12.17
N VAL A 105 -6.99 -4.11 13.27
CA VAL A 105 -5.63 -4.67 13.27
C VAL A 105 -5.61 -6.07 12.62
N ILE A 106 -6.55 -6.93 12.99
CA ILE A 106 -6.68 -8.29 12.43
C ILE A 106 -7.00 -8.22 10.91
N SER A 107 -7.89 -7.31 10.50
CA SER A 107 -8.22 -7.12 9.09
C SER A 107 -7.02 -6.66 8.27
N LEU A 108 -6.21 -5.71 8.80
CA LEU A 108 -4.97 -5.26 8.17
C LEU A 108 -3.94 -6.38 8.03
N ILE A 109 -3.79 -7.23 9.06
CA ILE A 109 -2.91 -8.40 9.01
C ILE A 109 -3.38 -9.37 7.92
N GLY A 110 -4.67 -9.71 7.91
CA GLY A 110 -5.26 -10.59 6.89
C GLY A 110 -5.06 -10.05 5.48
N PHE A 111 -5.36 -8.77 5.26
CA PHE A 111 -5.19 -8.08 3.99
C PHE A 111 -3.72 -8.12 3.50
N ASN A 112 -2.78 -7.69 4.33
CA ASN A 112 -1.38 -7.60 3.94
C ASN A 112 -0.71 -8.96 3.75
N LEU A 113 -1.01 -9.96 4.61
CA LEU A 113 -0.51 -11.31 4.41
C LEU A 113 -1.18 -12.01 3.22
N GLY A 114 -2.46 -11.73 2.95
CA GLY A 114 -3.15 -12.15 1.74
C GLY A 114 -2.50 -11.59 0.48
N SER A 115 -2.14 -10.31 0.49
CA SER A 115 -1.46 -9.66 -0.63
C SER A 115 -0.11 -10.31 -0.97
N VAL A 116 0.66 -10.81 0.03
CA VAL A 116 1.90 -11.59 -0.22
C VAL A 116 1.62 -12.81 -1.09
N VAL A 117 0.54 -13.53 -0.77
CA VAL A 117 0.17 -14.76 -1.49
C VAL A 117 -0.42 -14.43 -2.86
N TYR A 118 -1.24 -13.37 -2.94
CA TYR A 118 -1.81 -12.87 -4.18
C TYR A 118 -0.72 -12.47 -5.20
N ASP A 119 0.29 -11.72 -4.76
CA ASP A 119 1.43 -11.32 -5.60
C ASP A 119 2.15 -12.56 -6.17
N ALA A 120 2.31 -13.61 -5.36
CA ALA A 120 2.94 -14.85 -5.79
C ALA A 120 2.08 -15.65 -6.81
N LEU A 121 0.78 -15.38 -6.92
CA LEU A 121 -0.09 -16.03 -7.91
C LEU A 121 0.06 -15.45 -9.32
N ILE A 122 0.76 -14.34 -9.51
CA ILE A 122 1.01 -13.76 -10.84
C ILE A 122 1.66 -14.75 -11.81
N VAL A 123 2.50 -15.66 -11.31
CA VAL A 123 3.13 -16.72 -12.13
C VAL A 123 2.13 -17.74 -12.66
N SER A 124 0.95 -17.84 -12.05
CA SER A 124 -0.14 -18.74 -12.47
C SER A 124 -0.98 -18.15 -13.59
N VAL A 125 -0.99 -16.81 -13.73
CA VAL A 125 -1.80 -16.08 -14.71
C VAL A 125 -0.97 -15.38 -15.79
N SER A 126 0.37 -15.46 -15.72
CA SER A 126 1.31 -14.82 -16.66
C SER A 126 2.42 -15.79 -17.10
N ASN A 127 3.14 -15.39 -18.14
CA ASN A 127 4.43 -15.94 -18.53
C ASN A 127 5.53 -14.87 -18.44
N ASN A 128 6.77 -15.22 -18.69
CA ASN A 128 7.90 -14.28 -18.56
C ASN A 128 7.76 -13.06 -19.49
N ASP A 129 7.20 -13.25 -20.70
CA ASP A 129 7.11 -12.20 -21.72
C ASP A 129 5.99 -11.18 -21.45
N ASN A 130 4.95 -11.56 -20.69
CA ASN A 130 3.79 -10.72 -20.46
C ASN A 130 3.53 -10.37 -19.00
N ARG A 131 4.39 -10.81 -18.06
CA ARG A 131 4.20 -10.62 -16.62
C ARG A 131 4.08 -9.14 -16.24
N GLY A 132 4.94 -8.29 -16.78
CA GLY A 132 4.89 -6.84 -16.55
C GLY A 132 3.57 -6.22 -17.04
N LYS A 133 3.13 -6.60 -18.25
CA LYS A 133 1.85 -6.14 -18.81
C LYS A 133 0.66 -6.57 -17.95
N ILE A 134 0.65 -7.83 -17.48
CA ILE A 134 -0.42 -8.36 -16.62
C ILE A 134 -0.40 -7.68 -15.25
N SER A 135 0.77 -7.46 -14.66
CA SER A 135 0.90 -6.71 -13.41
C SER A 135 0.36 -5.28 -13.54
N GLY A 136 0.74 -4.57 -14.61
CA GLY A 136 0.22 -3.22 -14.87
C GLY A 136 -1.30 -3.19 -15.09
N LEU A 137 -1.84 -4.20 -15.81
CA LEU A 137 -3.27 -4.35 -15.99
C LEU A 137 -3.99 -4.61 -14.65
N GLY A 138 -3.39 -5.41 -13.75
CA GLY A 138 -3.90 -5.63 -12.39
C GLY A 138 -4.06 -4.32 -11.63
N VAL A 139 -3.00 -3.53 -11.55
CA VAL A 139 -3.02 -2.24 -10.87
C VAL A 139 -4.08 -1.31 -11.46
N ALA A 140 -4.13 -1.17 -12.79
CA ALA A 140 -5.11 -0.30 -13.46
C ALA A 140 -6.55 -0.75 -13.22
N PHE A 141 -6.80 -2.07 -13.30
CA PHE A 141 -8.12 -2.64 -13.02
C PHE A 141 -8.45 -2.56 -11.51
N GLY A 142 -7.46 -2.75 -10.65
CA GLY A 142 -7.59 -2.60 -9.20
C GLY A 142 -8.11 -1.21 -8.82
N TYR A 143 -7.54 -0.15 -9.36
CA TYR A 143 -8.00 1.22 -9.05
C TYR A 143 -9.47 1.48 -9.39
N THR A 144 -10.08 0.76 -10.34
CA THR A 144 -11.53 0.86 -10.55
C THR A 144 -12.33 0.34 -9.34
N GLY A 145 -11.76 -0.59 -8.57
CA GLY A 145 -12.37 -1.08 -7.33
C GLY A 145 -12.51 0.01 -6.28
N SER A 146 -11.51 0.87 -6.12
CA SER A 146 -11.61 1.99 -5.18
C SER A 146 -12.72 2.97 -5.58
N LEU A 147 -12.90 3.23 -6.88
CA LEU A 147 -13.99 4.08 -7.37
C LEU A 147 -15.37 3.45 -7.12
N ILE A 148 -15.50 2.13 -7.31
CA ILE A 148 -16.73 1.39 -6.98
C ILE A 148 -16.99 1.48 -5.46
N GLY A 149 -15.97 1.25 -4.63
CA GLY A 149 -16.07 1.34 -3.19
C GLY A 149 -16.49 2.71 -2.71
N PHE A 150 -15.89 3.77 -3.24
CA PHE A 150 -16.29 5.15 -2.95
C PHE A 150 -17.71 5.44 -3.40
N GLY A 151 -18.12 4.99 -4.60
CA GLY A 151 -19.48 5.16 -5.09
C GLY A 151 -20.52 4.52 -4.16
N VAL A 152 -20.27 3.28 -3.71
CA VAL A 152 -21.16 2.58 -2.76
C VAL A 152 -21.18 3.31 -1.41
N ALA A 153 -20.02 3.71 -0.87
CA ALA A 153 -19.94 4.43 0.39
C ALA A 153 -20.68 5.78 0.33
N THR A 154 -20.53 6.54 -0.75
CA THR A 154 -21.28 7.80 -0.97
C THR A 154 -22.79 7.56 -1.02
N LEU A 155 -23.23 6.53 -1.76
CA LEU A 155 -24.66 6.21 -1.84
C LEU A 155 -25.24 5.88 -0.47
N LEU A 156 -24.53 5.10 0.35
CA LEU A 156 -24.95 4.77 1.69
C LEU A 156 -25.00 6.03 2.58
N GLN A 157 -23.94 6.83 2.56
CA GLN A 157 -23.85 8.04 3.36
C GLN A 157 -24.95 9.05 3.02
N ASN A 158 -25.23 9.28 1.73
CA ASN A 158 -26.29 10.17 1.26
C ASN A 158 -27.70 9.69 1.64
N ASN A 159 -27.88 8.38 1.88
CA ASN A 159 -29.15 7.81 2.36
C ASN A 159 -29.20 7.68 3.89
N GLY A 160 -28.25 8.26 4.62
CA GLY A 160 -28.24 8.31 6.08
C GLY A 160 -27.81 7.02 6.77
N TYR A 161 -27.15 6.10 6.03
CA TYR A 161 -26.60 4.88 6.63
C TYR A 161 -25.37 5.19 7.47
N SER A 162 -25.16 4.37 8.50
CA SER A 162 -24.06 4.51 9.45
C SER A 162 -22.72 4.00 8.86
N TYR A 163 -21.62 4.33 9.52
CA TYR A 163 -20.29 3.76 9.19
C TYR A 163 -20.26 2.25 9.25
N GLU A 164 -20.99 1.64 10.18
CA GLU A 164 -21.08 0.17 10.31
C GLU A 164 -21.62 -0.47 9.04
N GLU A 165 -22.63 0.12 8.41
CA GLU A 165 -23.21 -0.37 7.16
C GLU A 165 -22.26 -0.18 5.98
N ILE A 166 -21.45 0.87 5.99
CA ILE A 166 -20.38 1.06 5.01
C ILE A 166 -19.32 -0.05 5.18
N PHE A 167 -18.88 -0.35 6.41
CA PHE A 167 -17.91 -1.43 6.65
C PHE A 167 -18.42 -2.79 6.20
N LYS A 168 -19.68 -3.12 6.51
CA LYS A 168 -20.35 -4.35 6.06
C LYS A 168 -20.41 -4.43 4.53
N SER A 169 -20.75 -3.33 3.87
CA SER A 169 -20.83 -3.27 2.41
C SER A 169 -19.46 -3.49 1.76
N VAL A 170 -18.41 -2.90 2.29
CA VAL A 170 -17.03 -3.12 1.83
C VAL A 170 -16.61 -4.58 2.00
N ALA A 171 -16.93 -5.19 3.14
CA ALA A 171 -16.66 -6.61 3.39
C ALA A 171 -17.38 -7.52 2.38
N LEU A 172 -18.65 -7.20 2.04
CA LEU A 172 -19.41 -7.93 1.04
C LEU A 172 -18.86 -7.73 -0.38
N LEU A 173 -18.49 -6.52 -0.74
CA LEU A 173 -17.82 -6.25 -2.03
C LEU A 173 -16.50 -7.01 -2.13
N PHE A 174 -15.70 -7.01 -1.06
CA PHE A 174 -14.45 -7.78 -1.02
C PHE A 174 -14.74 -9.27 -1.21
N LEU A 175 -15.74 -9.81 -0.53
CA LEU A 175 -16.15 -11.21 -0.69
C LEU A 175 -16.54 -11.50 -2.14
N ILE A 176 -17.47 -10.73 -2.72
CA ILE A 176 -18.01 -10.96 -4.05
C ILE A 176 -16.91 -10.92 -5.12
N PHE A 177 -16.04 -9.93 -5.08
CA PHE A 177 -14.99 -9.77 -6.08
C PHE A 177 -13.80 -10.72 -5.87
N SER A 178 -13.55 -11.18 -4.64
CA SER A 178 -12.48 -12.16 -4.37
C SER A 178 -12.87 -13.60 -4.67
N LEU A 179 -14.17 -13.96 -4.56
CA LEU A 179 -14.66 -15.33 -4.77
C LEU A 179 -14.17 -15.99 -6.07
N PRO A 180 -14.20 -15.35 -7.24
CA PRO A 180 -13.77 -15.98 -8.49
C PRO A 180 -12.31 -16.46 -8.45
N ALA A 181 -11.43 -15.78 -7.69
CA ALA A 181 -10.03 -16.18 -7.58
C ALA A 181 -9.86 -17.56 -6.96
N PHE A 182 -10.69 -17.94 -5.99
CA PHE A 182 -10.62 -19.23 -5.31
C PHE A 182 -11.11 -20.39 -6.17
N PHE A 183 -12.02 -20.13 -7.11
CA PHE A 183 -12.59 -21.17 -7.96
C PHE A 183 -11.84 -21.31 -9.29
N PHE A 184 -11.42 -20.20 -9.92
CA PHE A 184 -11.00 -20.19 -11.31
C PHE A 184 -9.49 -19.95 -11.53
N ILE A 185 -8.70 -19.59 -10.50
CA ILE A 185 -7.25 -19.53 -10.67
C ILE A 185 -6.70 -20.96 -10.62
N ASP A 186 -6.04 -21.38 -11.69
CA ASP A 186 -5.32 -22.66 -11.73
C ASP A 186 -3.92 -22.45 -11.12
N GLU A 187 -3.66 -23.07 -9.97
CA GLU A 187 -2.36 -22.95 -9.31
C GLU A 187 -1.27 -23.66 -10.09
N LYS A 188 -0.17 -22.98 -10.39
CA LYS A 188 1.07 -23.62 -10.79
C LYS A 188 1.87 -23.99 -9.53
N ILE A 189 1.98 -25.26 -9.25
CA ILE A 189 2.82 -25.79 -8.16
C ILE A 189 4.27 -25.67 -8.62
N VAL A 190 5.03 -24.78 -8.01
CA VAL A 190 6.44 -24.55 -8.34
C VAL A 190 7.36 -25.58 -7.66
N SER A 191 6.96 -26.12 -6.51
CA SER A 191 7.75 -27.11 -5.78
C SER A 191 6.86 -28.20 -5.17
N SER A 192 7.20 -29.45 -5.41
CA SER A 192 6.51 -30.61 -4.81
C SER A 192 6.97 -30.94 -3.37
N LYS A 193 7.97 -30.22 -2.84
CA LYS A 193 8.51 -30.46 -1.50
C LYS A 193 7.74 -29.69 -0.44
N LYS A 194 7.27 -30.40 0.60
CA LYS A 194 6.83 -29.76 1.85
C LYS A 194 8.02 -29.06 2.50
N ILE A 195 8.04 -27.74 2.42
CA ILE A 195 9.10 -26.96 3.04
C ILE A 195 8.72 -26.74 4.50
N LYS A 196 9.41 -27.41 5.44
CA LYS A 196 9.32 -27.09 6.86
C LYS A 196 9.97 -25.71 7.06
N THR A 197 9.14 -24.68 7.20
CA THR A 197 9.60 -23.31 7.42
C THR A 197 9.33 -22.89 8.86
N SER A 198 10.38 -22.42 9.52
CA SER A 198 10.27 -21.69 10.78
C SER A 198 10.26 -20.20 10.50
N ILE A 199 9.55 -19.41 11.30
CA ILE A 199 9.57 -17.93 11.26
C ILE A 199 10.99 -17.42 11.41
N LEU A 200 11.80 -17.99 12.35
CA LEU A 200 13.19 -17.63 12.55
C LEU A 200 14.06 -17.85 11.31
N ASN A 201 13.84 -18.95 10.57
CA ASN A 201 14.56 -19.21 9.31
C ASN A 201 14.19 -18.20 8.23
N SER A 202 12.96 -17.72 8.21
CA SER A 202 12.51 -16.71 7.24
C SER A 202 13.12 -15.33 7.52
N LEU A 203 13.21 -14.93 8.78
CA LEU A 203 13.91 -13.71 9.19
C LEU A 203 15.41 -13.77 8.88
N ASN A 204 16.05 -14.93 9.13
CA ASN A 204 17.47 -15.13 8.78
C ASN A 204 17.72 -14.98 7.27
N ILE A 205 16.77 -15.36 6.41
CA ILE A 205 16.86 -15.12 4.96
C ILE A 205 16.90 -13.62 4.69
N VAL A 206 15.98 -12.84 5.25
CA VAL A 206 15.95 -11.37 5.07
C VAL A 206 17.27 -10.73 5.51
N ILE A 207 17.81 -11.14 6.67
CA ILE A 207 19.10 -10.63 7.18
C ILE A 207 20.25 -11.01 6.22
N LYS A 208 20.26 -12.24 5.69
CA LYS A 208 21.26 -12.67 4.71
C LYS A 208 21.16 -11.87 3.42
N SER A 209 19.96 -11.70 2.87
CA SER A 209 19.73 -10.91 1.66
C SER A 209 20.11 -9.44 1.86
N TRP A 210 19.88 -8.88 3.06
CA TRP A 210 20.35 -7.54 3.41
C TRP A 210 21.87 -7.43 3.42
N LYS A 211 22.58 -8.42 3.99
CA LYS A 211 24.03 -8.48 3.94
C LYS A 211 24.56 -8.65 2.53
N HIS A 212 23.88 -9.48 1.73
CA HIS A 212 24.22 -9.73 0.33
C HIS A 212 24.03 -8.47 -0.54
N SER A 213 22.97 -7.71 -0.32
CA SER A 213 22.72 -6.46 -1.07
C SER A 213 23.83 -5.41 -0.92
N ARG A 214 24.60 -5.46 0.18
CA ARG A 214 25.76 -4.57 0.39
C ARG A 214 26.91 -4.81 -0.59
N GLN A 215 26.97 -5.96 -1.25
CA GLN A 215 27.99 -6.27 -2.24
C GLN A 215 27.70 -5.57 -3.58
N TYR A 216 26.46 -5.10 -3.77
CA TYR A 216 26.02 -4.42 -4.97
C TYR A 216 25.92 -2.92 -4.71
N GLU A 217 26.78 -2.17 -5.41
CA GLU A 217 26.87 -0.73 -5.22
C GLU A 217 25.54 -0.04 -5.56
N GLY A 218 25.06 0.77 -4.64
CA GLY A 218 23.82 1.53 -4.79
C GLY A 218 22.55 0.78 -4.36
N LEU A 219 22.51 -0.56 -4.39
CA LEU A 219 21.32 -1.33 -4.08
C LEU A 219 20.85 -1.13 -2.62
N THR A 220 21.74 -1.32 -1.65
CA THR A 220 21.41 -1.09 -0.23
C THR A 220 21.04 0.38 0.02
N ARG A 221 21.76 1.32 -0.62
CA ARG A 221 21.49 2.75 -0.49
C ARG A 221 20.11 3.12 -1.06
N PHE A 222 19.73 2.55 -2.19
CA PHE A 222 18.39 2.69 -2.74
C PHE A 222 17.32 2.13 -1.80
N LEU A 223 17.50 0.92 -1.26
CA LEU A 223 16.56 0.31 -0.34
C LEU A 223 16.36 1.13 0.95
N VAL A 224 17.43 1.73 1.49
CA VAL A 224 17.33 2.66 2.64
C VAL A 224 16.59 3.93 2.25
N GLY A 225 16.93 4.55 1.12
CA GLY A 225 16.22 5.73 0.63
C GLY A 225 14.74 5.44 0.37
N ARG A 226 14.45 4.27 -0.23
CA ARG A 226 13.10 3.79 -0.46
C ARG A 226 12.30 3.64 0.84
N PHE A 227 12.92 3.13 1.90
CA PHE A 227 12.28 3.04 3.21
C PHE A 227 11.71 4.40 3.63
N PHE A 228 12.48 5.48 3.57
CA PHE A 228 12.03 6.79 4.01
C PHE A 228 10.93 7.41 3.15
N TYR A 229 11.04 7.39 1.82
CA TYR A 229 9.95 7.97 1.02
C TYR A 229 8.69 7.09 1.04
N ALA A 230 8.84 5.78 1.06
CA ALA A 230 7.70 4.89 1.14
C ALA A 230 6.99 5.01 2.49
N ASP A 231 7.73 5.17 3.59
CA ASP A 231 7.13 5.37 4.92
C ASP A 231 6.35 6.69 5.00
N ALA A 232 6.90 7.78 4.46
CA ALA A 232 6.17 9.05 4.40
C ALA A 232 4.87 8.94 3.59
N ILE A 233 4.92 8.32 2.40
CA ILE A 233 3.76 8.15 1.52
C ILE A 233 2.73 7.19 2.13
N ASN A 234 3.18 6.03 2.62
CA ASN A 234 2.30 5.02 3.21
C ASN A 234 1.62 5.51 4.49
N THR A 235 2.29 6.36 5.27
CA THR A 235 1.71 7.03 6.45
C THR A 235 0.45 7.81 6.07
N LEU A 236 0.49 8.56 4.98
CA LEU A 236 -0.68 9.28 4.47
C LEU A 236 -1.77 8.33 3.97
N ILE A 237 -1.40 7.35 3.17
CA ILE A 237 -2.34 6.39 2.57
C ILE A 237 -3.01 5.51 3.63
N SER A 238 -2.37 5.29 4.79
CA SER A 238 -2.90 4.47 5.88
C SER A 238 -4.06 5.11 6.66
N GLY A 239 -4.60 6.24 6.20
CA GLY A 239 -5.76 6.93 6.75
C GLY A 239 -5.45 8.26 7.44
N LEU A 240 -4.18 8.54 7.77
CA LEU A 240 -3.81 9.80 8.42
C LEU A 240 -4.00 11.02 7.49
N LEU A 241 -3.94 10.83 6.16
CA LEU A 241 -4.34 11.88 5.22
C LEU A 241 -5.84 12.19 5.32
N ALA A 242 -6.68 11.17 5.44
CA ALA A 242 -8.12 11.38 5.58
C ALA A 242 -8.46 12.11 6.89
N VAL A 243 -7.83 11.70 7.99
CA VAL A 243 -7.94 12.40 9.28
C VAL A 243 -7.45 13.85 9.17
N TYR A 244 -6.33 14.10 8.48
CA TYR A 244 -5.84 15.45 8.23
C TYR A 244 -6.85 16.30 7.45
N LEU A 245 -7.45 15.75 6.40
CA LEU A 245 -8.44 16.46 5.59
C LEU A 245 -9.70 16.82 6.39
N VAL A 246 -10.13 15.94 7.30
CA VAL A 246 -11.32 16.19 8.13
C VAL A 246 -11.01 17.09 9.32
N GLU A 247 -9.98 16.75 10.10
CA GLU A 247 -9.72 17.40 11.40
C GLU A 247 -8.89 18.69 11.31
N GLU A 248 -7.97 18.79 10.34
CA GLU A 248 -7.10 19.96 10.21
C GLU A 248 -7.61 20.91 9.12
N VAL A 249 -8.06 20.37 7.98
CA VAL A 249 -8.60 21.18 6.87
C VAL A 249 -10.07 21.54 7.10
N GLY A 250 -10.81 20.74 7.88
CA GLY A 250 -12.23 20.96 8.17
C GLY A 250 -13.19 20.51 7.05
N LEU A 251 -12.74 19.57 6.20
CA LEU A 251 -13.58 19.01 5.14
C LEU A 251 -14.56 17.98 5.69
N THR A 252 -15.69 17.83 5.01
CA THR A 252 -16.56 16.68 5.28
C THR A 252 -15.91 15.38 4.81
N PRO A 253 -16.29 14.20 5.34
CA PRO A 253 -15.84 12.92 4.83
C PRO A 253 -16.14 12.75 3.34
N ALA A 254 -17.26 13.28 2.85
CA ALA A 254 -17.63 13.24 1.43
C ALA A 254 -16.69 14.08 0.54
N ASP A 255 -16.33 15.29 0.98
CA ASP A 255 -15.37 16.14 0.24
C ASP A 255 -13.98 15.53 0.25
N SER A 256 -13.56 14.95 1.38
CA SER A 256 -12.30 14.22 1.49
C SER A 256 -12.26 13.03 0.52
N GLN A 257 -13.36 12.27 0.42
CA GLN A 257 -13.51 11.19 -0.55
C GLN A 257 -13.38 11.68 -2.00
N ASN A 258 -13.99 12.82 -2.35
CA ASN A 258 -13.89 13.38 -3.70
C ASN A 258 -12.44 13.71 -4.07
N ILE A 259 -11.67 14.28 -3.14
CA ILE A 259 -10.24 14.57 -3.33
C ILE A 259 -9.43 13.28 -3.50
N LEU A 260 -9.69 12.27 -2.66
CA LEU A 260 -9.00 10.98 -2.76
C LEU A 260 -9.36 10.25 -4.07
N ALA A 261 -10.62 10.28 -4.49
CA ALA A 261 -11.06 9.70 -5.77
C ALA A 261 -10.39 10.40 -6.96
N LEU A 262 -10.30 11.74 -6.95
CA LEU A 262 -9.55 12.51 -7.95
C LEU A 262 -8.07 12.11 -7.97
N ALA A 263 -7.44 12.01 -6.81
CA ALA A 263 -6.04 11.59 -6.68
C ALA A 263 -5.80 10.20 -7.29
N ILE A 264 -6.73 9.25 -7.11
CA ILE A 264 -6.65 7.91 -7.70
C ILE A 264 -6.72 7.96 -9.23
N VAL A 265 -7.68 8.70 -9.79
CA VAL A 265 -7.79 8.86 -11.25
C VAL A 265 -6.49 9.44 -11.83
N VAL A 266 -5.96 10.48 -11.20
CA VAL A 266 -4.73 11.14 -11.64
C VAL A 266 -3.51 10.23 -11.46
N SER A 267 -3.52 9.32 -10.46
CA SER A 267 -2.42 8.37 -10.24
C SER A 267 -2.22 7.39 -11.40
N ILE A 268 -3.30 7.00 -12.07
CA ILE A 268 -3.23 6.15 -13.27
C ILE A 268 -2.43 6.86 -14.37
N ILE A 269 -2.74 8.15 -14.59
CA ILE A 269 -2.04 8.99 -15.57
C ILE A 269 -0.57 9.17 -15.17
N GLY A 270 -0.31 9.46 -13.90
CA GLY A 270 1.03 9.60 -13.35
C GLY A 270 1.89 8.36 -13.54
N GLY A 271 1.35 7.19 -13.23
CA GLY A 271 2.04 5.90 -13.41
C GLY A 271 2.45 5.66 -14.87
N TYR A 272 1.56 5.93 -15.83
CA TYR A 272 1.86 5.81 -17.24
C TYR A 272 2.95 6.79 -17.71
N ILE A 273 2.81 8.06 -17.35
CA ILE A 273 3.76 9.12 -17.77
C ILE A 273 5.14 8.86 -17.16
N PHE A 274 5.22 8.63 -15.85
CA PHE A 274 6.50 8.37 -15.18
C PHE A 274 7.16 7.07 -15.67
N GLY A 275 6.37 6.01 -15.92
CA GLY A 275 6.89 4.77 -16.49
C GLY A 275 7.56 5.00 -17.84
N LYS A 276 6.92 5.76 -18.74
CA LYS A 276 7.48 6.11 -20.05
C LYS A 276 8.69 7.03 -19.95
N LEU A 277 8.66 8.00 -19.05
CA LEU A 277 9.78 8.93 -18.85
C LEU A 277 10.99 8.24 -18.18
N ALA A 278 10.79 7.16 -17.42
CA ALA A 278 11.87 6.40 -16.81
C ALA A 278 12.80 5.77 -17.86
N ASP A 279 12.24 5.35 -19.00
CA ASP A 279 13.01 4.79 -20.11
C ASP A 279 13.88 5.86 -20.81
N ILE A 280 13.45 7.12 -20.78
CA ILE A 280 14.12 8.24 -21.46
C ILE A 280 15.15 8.92 -20.56
N TYR A 281 14.78 9.25 -19.35
CA TYR A 281 15.59 10.08 -18.44
C TYR A 281 16.30 9.30 -17.33
N GLY A 282 16.01 8.01 -17.21
CA GLY A 282 16.50 7.14 -16.16
C GLY A 282 15.67 7.19 -14.87
N PRO A 283 15.51 6.05 -14.18
CA PRO A 283 14.62 5.93 -13.03
C PRO A 283 15.07 6.76 -11.83
N ARG A 284 16.38 6.91 -11.57
CA ARG A 284 16.87 7.72 -10.46
C ARG A 284 16.37 9.17 -10.54
N LYS A 285 16.53 9.81 -11.70
CA LYS A 285 16.10 11.20 -11.88
C LYS A 285 14.61 11.35 -11.61
N LEU A 286 13.80 10.40 -12.08
CA LEU A 286 12.35 10.47 -11.89
C LEU A 286 11.94 10.21 -10.44
N ILE A 287 12.62 9.31 -9.70
CA ILE A 287 12.39 9.15 -8.27
C ILE A 287 12.70 10.46 -7.52
N LEU A 288 13.84 11.10 -7.81
CA LEU A 288 14.20 12.37 -7.20
C LEU A 288 13.20 13.48 -7.54
N THR A 289 12.76 13.55 -8.80
CA THR A 289 11.71 14.48 -9.22
C THR A 289 10.40 14.22 -8.46
N SER A 290 9.99 12.95 -8.34
CA SER A 290 8.79 12.59 -7.59
C SER A 290 8.90 12.95 -6.10
N ILE A 291 10.06 12.73 -5.47
CA ILE A 291 10.29 13.15 -4.08
C ILE A 291 10.17 14.67 -3.94
N CYS A 292 10.76 15.44 -4.86
CA CYS A 292 10.59 16.91 -4.87
C CYS A 292 9.13 17.33 -5.04
N CYS A 293 8.39 16.69 -5.95
CA CYS A 293 6.96 16.95 -6.13
C CYS A 293 6.14 16.59 -4.87
N TRP A 294 6.51 15.52 -4.16
CA TRP A 294 5.89 15.17 -2.88
C TRP A 294 6.18 16.24 -1.82
N ILE A 295 7.43 16.72 -1.69
CA ILE A 295 7.78 17.81 -0.77
C ILE A 295 6.96 19.06 -1.08
N ILE A 296 6.83 19.43 -2.35
CA ILE A 296 6.01 20.58 -2.78
C ILE A 296 4.54 20.33 -2.43
N SER A 297 4.00 19.15 -2.73
CA SER A 297 2.60 18.80 -2.44
C SER A 297 2.28 18.94 -0.95
N LEU A 298 3.12 18.34 -0.07
CA LEU A 298 2.91 18.43 1.37
C LEU A 298 3.09 19.86 1.91
N SER A 299 4.04 20.61 1.36
CA SER A 299 4.22 22.03 1.73
C SER A 299 3.00 22.87 1.33
N LEU A 300 2.43 22.62 0.14
CA LEU A 300 1.19 23.29 -0.29
C LEU A 300 0.00 22.90 0.59
N ALA A 301 -0.08 21.66 1.10
CA ALA A 301 -1.12 21.26 2.04
C ALA A 301 -1.03 22.06 3.36
N ILE A 302 0.18 22.24 3.90
CA ILE A 302 0.41 23.06 5.10
C ILE A 302 0.04 24.51 4.82
N ILE A 303 0.47 25.07 3.69
CA ILE A 303 0.13 26.46 3.30
C ILE A 303 -1.39 26.62 3.15
N ALA A 304 -2.07 25.63 2.58
CA ALA A 304 -3.51 25.65 2.40
C ALA A 304 -4.28 25.80 3.72
N THR A 305 -3.85 25.09 4.76
CA THR A 305 -4.47 25.15 6.09
C THR A 305 -4.10 26.44 6.85
N GLU A 306 -2.82 26.81 6.85
CA GLU A 306 -2.35 28.03 7.54
C GLU A 306 -2.99 29.31 6.99
N PHE A 307 -3.23 29.36 5.67
CA PHE A 307 -3.80 30.55 5.01
C PHE A 307 -5.27 30.37 4.59
N ASN A 308 -5.96 29.28 5.04
CA ASN A 308 -7.34 28.98 4.69
C ASN A 308 -7.64 28.97 3.18
N GLN A 309 -6.70 28.44 2.38
CA GLN A 309 -6.78 28.39 0.91
C GLN A 309 -7.23 27.01 0.43
N LEU A 310 -8.52 26.67 0.60
CA LEU A 310 -9.06 25.33 0.29
C LEU A 310 -8.78 24.83 -1.14
N TRP A 311 -8.71 25.73 -2.12
CA TRP A 311 -8.41 25.34 -3.50
C TRP A 311 -7.03 24.67 -3.65
N LEU A 312 -6.06 25.05 -2.80
CA LEU A 312 -4.74 24.42 -2.78
C LEU A 312 -4.82 22.94 -2.38
N ILE A 313 -5.78 22.53 -1.56
CA ILE A 313 -5.98 21.12 -1.19
C ILE A 313 -6.32 20.27 -2.42
N TYR A 314 -7.11 20.78 -3.34
CA TYR A 314 -7.37 20.07 -4.62
C TYR A 314 -6.10 19.98 -5.47
N VAL A 315 -5.30 21.05 -5.50
CA VAL A 315 -3.99 21.02 -6.19
C VAL A 315 -3.06 19.97 -5.57
N THR A 316 -2.99 19.91 -4.23
CA THR A 316 -2.19 18.89 -3.54
C THR A 316 -2.70 17.48 -3.80
N GLY A 317 -4.02 17.27 -3.87
CA GLY A 317 -4.64 15.99 -4.24
C GLY A 317 -4.23 15.53 -5.64
N VAL A 318 -4.25 16.45 -6.62
CA VAL A 318 -3.81 16.17 -7.98
C VAL A 318 -2.31 15.87 -8.04
N LEU A 319 -1.46 16.70 -7.42
CA LEU A 319 -0.01 16.50 -7.39
C LEU A 319 0.36 15.21 -6.65
N GLY A 320 -0.22 14.98 -5.47
CA GLY A 320 0.01 13.76 -4.69
C GLY A 320 -0.43 12.51 -5.45
N GLY A 321 -1.64 12.52 -6.03
CA GLY A 321 -2.15 11.43 -6.84
C GLY A 321 -1.24 11.11 -8.02
N PHE A 322 -0.85 12.12 -8.80
CA PHE A 322 0.07 11.96 -9.92
C PHE A 322 1.40 11.30 -9.49
N ASN A 323 1.92 11.70 -8.35
CA ASN A 323 3.18 11.18 -7.82
C ASN A 323 3.06 9.79 -7.20
N ILE A 324 1.92 9.41 -6.59
CA ILE A 324 1.71 8.04 -6.09
C ILE A 324 1.88 7.03 -7.23
N GLY A 325 1.15 7.24 -8.35
CA GLY A 325 1.27 6.37 -9.51
C GLY A 325 2.69 6.36 -10.08
N GLY A 326 3.30 7.54 -10.17
CA GLY A 326 4.62 7.72 -10.74
C GLY A 326 5.74 7.03 -9.96
N ILE A 327 5.84 7.28 -8.65
CA ILE A 327 6.96 6.77 -7.86
C ILE A 327 6.95 5.25 -7.77
N PHE A 328 5.79 4.62 -7.58
CA PHE A 328 5.69 3.15 -7.51
C PHE A 328 5.86 2.45 -8.86
N ALA A 329 5.69 3.16 -9.97
CA ALA A 329 6.03 2.63 -11.29
C ALA A 329 7.55 2.62 -11.51
N VAL A 330 8.23 3.71 -11.13
CA VAL A 330 9.64 3.94 -11.40
C VAL A 330 10.56 3.21 -10.42
N ASP A 331 10.16 3.07 -9.15
CA ASP A 331 11.00 2.43 -8.14
C ASP A 331 11.26 0.94 -8.44
N ARG A 332 10.29 0.26 -9.05
CA ARG A 332 10.47 -1.13 -9.52
C ARG A 332 11.50 -1.21 -10.67
N VAL A 333 11.45 -0.26 -11.60
CA VAL A 333 12.43 -0.19 -12.69
C VAL A 333 13.83 0.04 -12.12
N PHE A 334 13.96 0.95 -11.16
CA PHE A 334 15.24 1.22 -10.54
C PHE A 334 15.78 0.04 -9.75
N MET A 335 14.91 -0.67 -9.03
CA MET A 335 15.27 -1.91 -8.34
C MET A 335 15.83 -2.95 -9.31
N THR A 336 15.19 -3.14 -10.47
CA THR A 336 15.66 -4.07 -11.50
C THR A 336 17.05 -3.68 -12.03
N ARG A 337 17.29 -2.39 -12.30
CA ARG A 337 18.59 -1.90 -12.79
C ARG A 337 19.75 -2.05 -11.79
N LEU A 338 19.43 -2.05 -10.49
CA LEU A 338 20.43 -2.19 -9.43
C LEU A 338 20.69 -3.63 -9.02
N SER A 339 19.86 -4.57 -9.49
CA SER A 339 19.90 -5.98 -9.10
C SER A 339 20.42 -6.83 -10.25
N PRO A 340 21.42 -7.74 -10.02
CA PRO A 340 21.82 -8.71 -11.03
C PRO A 340 20.70 -9.70 -11.33
N GLU A 341 20.57 -10.13 -12.58
CA GLU A 341 19.51 -11.02 -13.03
C GLU A 341 19.44 -12.32 -12.22
N GLU A 342 20.60 -12.87 -11.84
CA GLU A 342 20.72 -14.12 -11.08
C GLU A 342 20.10 -14.02 -9.67
N HIS A 343 20.01 -12.81 -9.07
CA HIS A 343 19.54 -12.56 -7.72
C HIS A 343 18.28 -11.69 -7.66
N LEU A 344 17.64 -11.43 -8.79
CA LEU A 344 16.43 -10.59 -8.88
C LEU A 344 15.34 -11.03 -7.91
N GLY A 345 15.05 -12.33 -7.83
CA GLY A 345 14.03 -12.86 -6.92
C GLY A 345 14.35 -12.60 -5.44
N GLU A 346 15.60 -12.76 -5.04
CA GLU A 346 16.09 -12.49 -3.68
C GLU A 346 15.90 -11.01 -3.33
N PHE A 347 16.36 -10.12 -4.20
CA PHE A 347 16.33 -8.68 -3.94
C PHE A 347 14.94 -8.07 -4.08
N TYR A 348 14.05 -8.63 -4.92
CA TYR A 348 12.64 -8.25 -4.91
C TYR A 348 11.93 -8.67 -3.62
N GLY A 349 12.29 -9.81 -3.05
CA GLY A 349 11.83 -10.21 -1.71
C GLY A 349 12.25 -9.21 -0.64
N LEU A 350 13.52 -8.77 -0.68
CA LEU A 350 14.03 -7.74 0.23
C LEU A 350 13.35 -6.39 0.02
N TYR A 351 13.17 -5.95 -1.24
CA TYR A 351 12.45 -4.74 -1.62
C TYR A 351 11.00 -4.75 -1.08
N SER A 352 10.28 -5.86 -1.22
CA SER A 352 8.93 -6.01 -0.68
C SER A 352 8.92 -5.94 0.85
N THR A 353 9.91 -6.56 1.50
CA THR A 353 10.05 -6.52 2.96
C THR A 353 10.33 -5.11 3.47
N VAL A 354 11.26 -4.38 2.84
CA VAL A 354 11.54 -2.97 3.15
C VAL A 354 10.30 -2.11 3.00
N GLY A 355 9.51 -2.32 1.93
CA GLY A 355 8.26 -1.59 1.71
C GLY A 355 7.21 -1.81 2.80
N ARG A 356 7.17 -2.98 3.42
CA ARG A 356 6.28 -3.26 4.56
C ARG A 356 6.76 -2.64 5.87
N PHE A 357 8.08 -2.66 6.12
CA PHE A 357 8.64 -1.93 7.24
C PHE A 357 8.45 -0.41 7.11
N ALA A 358 8.39 0.09 5.89
CA ALA A 358 8.11 1.49 5.57
C ALA A 358 6.62 1.86 5.71
N THR A 359 5.97 1.44 6.77
CA THR A 359 4.62 1.80 7.22
C THR A 359 4.53 1.80 8.74
N ILE A 360 5.69 1.78 9.40
CA ILE A 360 5.76 1.67 10.85
C ILE A 360 6.19 3.00 11.47
N LEU A 361 7.25 3.61 10.95
CA LEU A 361 7.89 4.77 11.57
C LEU A 361 7.02 6.03 11.46
N GLY A 362 6.47 6.31 10.29
CA GLY A 362 5.70 7.52 10.02
C GLY A 362 4.44 7.66 10.88
N PRO A 363 3.56 6.64 10.96
CA PRO A 363 2.39 6.71 11.84
C PRO A 363 2.75 6.88 13.32
N ILE A 364 3.85 6.28 13.80
CA ILE A 364 4.32 6.47 15.17
C ILE A 364 4.81 7.91 15.38
N LEU A 365 5.62 8.44 14.46
CA LEU A 365 6.09 9.83 14.53
C LEU A 365 4.92 10.83 14.49
N TRP A 366 3.97 10.60 13.61
CA TRP A 366 2.75 11.41 13.51
C TRP A 366 2.02 11.45 14.84
N GLY A 367 1.72 10.29 15.41
CA GLY A 367 1.02 10.18 16.69
C GLY A 367 1.78 10.82 17.86
N LEU A 368 3.11 10.66 17.91
CA LEU A 368 3.95 11.31 18.92
C LEU A 368 3.86 12.85 18.80
N ILE A 369 3.93 13.39 17.58
CA ILE A 369 3.88 14.84 17.36
C ILE A 369 2.51 15.40 17.76
N VAL A 370 1.44 14.79 17.27
CA VAL A 370 0.08 15.33 17.47
C VAL A 370 -0.40 15.13 18.90
N ASN A 371 -0.21 13.95 19.47
CA ASN A 371 -0.85 13.60 20.74
C ASN A 371 0.08 13.71 21.96
N THR A 372 1.36 13.31 21.82
CA THR A 372 2.28 13.39 22.96
C THR A 372 2.89 14.77 23.11
N LEU A 373 3.29 15.41 21.99
CA LEU A 373 3.82 16.76 21.99
C LEU A 373 2.74 17.85 21.86
N SER A 374 1.49 17.46 21.62
CA SER A 374 0.34 18.36 21.44
C SER A 374 0.57 19.44 20.37
N LEU A 375 1.26 19.08 19.29
CA LEU A 375 1.52 19.94 18.16
C LEU A 375 0.47 19.71 17.05
N SER A 376 0.33 20.67 16.12
CA SER A 376 -0.64 20.56 15.03
C SER A 376 -0.28 19.41 14.07
N ARG A 377 -1.28 18.93 13.33
CA ARG A 377 -1.07 17.95 12.23
C ARG A 377 -0.21 18.53 11.11
N ASN A 378 -0.14 19.85 10.97
CA ASN A 378 0.80 20.52 10.06
C ASN A 378 2.26 20.24 10.44
N VAL A 379 2.59 20.22 11.73
CA VAL A 379 3.94 19.83 12.19
C VAL A 379 4.21 18.35 11.93
N ALA A 380 3.22 17.50 12.11
CA ALA A 380 3.33 16.06 11.76
C ALA A 380 3.54 15.88 10.24
N MET A 381 2.82 16.63 9.40
CA MET A 381 3.03 16.67 7.95
C MET A 381 4.47 17.13 7.62
N GLY A 382 4.99 18.13 8.32
CA GLY A 382 6.38 18.58 8.23
C GLY A 382 7.40 17.49 8.53
N SER A 383 7.11 16.59 9.49
CA SER A 383 7.99 15.44 9.79
C SER A 383 8.10 14.47 8.61
N LEU A 384 7.03 14.28 7.85
CA LEU A 384 7.05 13.47 6.63
C LEU A 384 7.90 14.14 5.52
N ILE A 385 7.88 15.46 5.43
CA ILE A 385 8.78 16.21 4.54
C ILE A 385 10.24 15.94 4.91
N ILE A 386 10.57 15.89 6.20
CA ILE A 386 11.93 15.55 6.65
C ILE A 386 12.33 14.14 6.18
N LEU A 387 11.43 13.14 6.29
CA LEU A 387 11.70 11.79 5.79
C LEU A 387 11.95 11.80 4.26
N LEU A 388 11.19 12.58 3.50
CA LEU A 388 11.38 12.74 2.06
C LEU A 388 12.73 13.41 1.73
N VAL A 389 13.14 14.43 2.50
CA VAL A 389 14.45 15.09 2.33
C VAL A 389 15.59 14.10 2.64
N ILE A 390 15.49 13.32 3.71
CA ILE A 390 16.46 12.27 4.03
C ILE A 390 16.55 11.26 2.87
N SER A 391 15.41 10.81 2.35
CA SER A 391 15.36 9.92 1.20
C SER A 391 16.06 10.53 -0.02
N PHE A 392 15.77 11.80 -0.35
CA PHE A 392 16.40 12.51 -1.45
C PHE A 392 17.93 12.53 -1.32
N MET A 393 18.43 12.89 -0.12
CA MET A 393 19.86 12.94 0.15
C MET A 393 20.54 11.57 0.03
N ILE A 394 19.84 10.49 0.36
CA ILE A 394 20.37 9.13 0.24
C ILE A 394 20.41 8.70 -1.23
N ILE A 395 19.33 8.96 -2.00
CA ILE A 395 19.17 8.44 -3.37
C ILE A 395 19.96 9.26 -4.40
N LYS A 396 20.18 10.57 -4.17
CA LYS A 396 20.84 11.46 -5.15
C LYS A 396 22.20 10.97 -5.64
N ASP A 397 22.92 10.22 -4.81
CA ASP A 397 24.28 9.73 -5.14
C ASP A 397 24.28 8.27 -5.64
N VAL A 398 23.11 7.64 -5.80
CA VAL A 398 23.02 6.28 -6.36
C VAL A 398 23.21 6.35 -7.87
N SER A 399 24.09 5.51 -8.42
CA SER A 399 24.34 5.50 -9.87
C SER A 399 23.10 5.00 -10.63
N ASP A 400 22.81 5.62 -11.77
CA ASP A 400 21.69 5.26 -12.68
C ASP A 400 22.15 4.43 -13.89
N LYS A 401 23.42 4.01 -13.90
CA LYS A 401 23.95 3.18 -14.98
C LYS A 401 23.42 1.75 -14.83
N GLU A 402 22.94 1.18 -15.91
CA GLU A 402 22.73 -0.26 -16.01
C GLU A 402 24.05 -0.97 -15.76
N ARG A 403 24.08 -1.91 -14.82
CA ARG A 403 25.28 -2.59 -14.38
C ARG A 403 25.26 -4.09 -14.69
N PHE A 404 24.11 -4.61 -15.08
CA PHE A 404 23.91 -6.04 -15.32
C PHE A 404 23.13 -6.28 -16.60
#